data_341ebebfbd7cf5cb8a4f28ef14d424e3
#
_entry.id   341ebebfbd7cf5cb8a4f28ef14d424e3
#
_cell.length_a   1.000
_cell.length_b   1.000
_cell.length_c   1.000
_cell.angle_alpha   90.00
_cell.angle_beta   90.00
_cell.angle_gamma   90.00
#
_symmetry.space_group_name_H-M   'P 1'
#
loop_
_entity.id
_entity.type
_entity.pdbx_description
1 polymer ?
#
loop_
_entity_poly.entity_id
_entity_poly.type
_entity_poly.pdbx_seq_one_letter_code
_entity_poly.pdbx_strand_id
1 'polypeptide(L)'
;MVNLSRKFVPNFNVYYFKKYPGITGLKNLGNSCYMNSIIQCLSNTTHLAKYFMDNLYADDLNINNDNNTQGQVVEEVAQVIKALWRGQYKSISPHDLKIAVGQYKLQFESYEQQDSHEFLTFLLDWMHNDLKKNCKVPVEMTVAEKAWDKAMDSQKSIISDLFFGQLRSTITCSFCKKSSTTYEIFNSLTMSLPHANRCTLNDCILKFVSGQKVVGWKCPKCQTPREATKKFDFVKLAPIIVIHLNRFAESGGWLEKRNTAVDFPLTDFNLKPYLVADSSSATISNIRSYNYSYSLYAMSNHYGTMEGGHYTAFCKNATQNKWYKYDDQTVTEVTVNQVRSQNTNAYLLFYTSFSSNIM
;
A
#
# COMPACT_ATOMS: atom_id res chain seq x y z
N MET A 1 -5.07 11.68 -31.36
CA MET A 1 -3.67 11.22 -31.49
C MET A 1 -2.83 12.08 -30.55
N VAL A 2 -2.62 11.63 -29.33
CA VAL A 2 -1.69 12.27 -28.38
C VAL A 2 -0.30 11.92 -28.85
N ASN A 3 0.49 12.94 -29.15
CA ASN A 3 1.83 12.82 -29.72
C ASN A 3 2.81 12.30 -28.65
N LEU A 4 3.03 10.98 -28.58
CA LEU A 4 3.91 10.29 -27.65
C LEU A 4 5.42 10.59 -27.85
N SER A 5 5.77 11.58 -28.67
CA SER A 5 7.16 11.94 -28.96
C SER A 5 7.66 13.16 -28.16
N ARG A 6 7.07 13.53 -27.05
CA ARG A 6 7.70 14.49 -26.15
C ARG A 6 8.93 13.83 -25.52
N LYS A 7 10.11 14.11 -26.13
CA LYS A 7 11.39 13.96 -25.45
C LYS A 7 11.34 14.86 -24.21
N PHE A 8 10.97 14.26 -23.08
CA PHE A 8 10.94 14.93 -21.80
C PHE A 8 12.38 15.27 -21.43
N VAL A 9 12.77 16.53 -21.63
CA VAL A 9 13.96 17.10 -21.01
C VAL A 9 13.45 17.72 -19.73
N PRO A 10 13.67 17.07 -18.56
CA PRO A 10 13.21 17.62 -17.30
C PRO A 10 13.92 18.96 -17.06
N ASN A 11 13.16 20.03 -16.89
CA ASN A 11 13.67 21.34 -16.53
C ASN A 11 14.03 21.35 -15.05
N PHE A 12 15.08 20.58 -14.68
CA PHE A 12 15.58 20.50 -13.32
C PHE A 12 16.72 21.49 -13.14
N ASN A 13 16.66 22.30 -12.09
CA ASN A 13 17.85 22.98 -11.55
C ASN A 13 18.80 21.90 -11.02
N VAL A 14 19.72 21.47 -11.86
CA VAL A 14 20.55 20.28 -11.66
C VAL A 14 21.85 20.68 -11.00
N TYR A 15 22.01 20.30 -9.72
CA TYR A 15 23.35 20.15 -9.14
C TYR A 15 23.77 18.69 -9.36
N TYR A 16 24.69 18.44 -10.30
CA TYR A 16 25.26 17.13 -10.57
C TYR A 16 26.08 16.65 -9.37
N PHE A 17 25.55 15.72 -8.60
CA PHE A 17 26.31 14.91 -7.68
C PHE A 17 26.10 13.45 -8.05
N LYS A 18 27.21 12.69 -8.22
CA LYS A 18 27.14 11.25 -8.39
C LYS A 18 26.59 10.63 -7.10
N LYS A 19 25.28 10.38 -7.07
CA LYS A 19 24.61 9.66 -5.96
C LYS A 19 24.35 8.23 -6.38
N TYR A 20 24.14 7.39 -5.36
CA TYR A 20 23.70 6.02 -5.61
C TYR A 20 22.24 6.00 -6.09
N PRO A 21 21.89 5.03 -6.97
CA PRO A 21 20.51 4.84 -7.41
C PRO A 21 19.53 4.72 -6.24
N GLY A 22 18.36 5.32 -6.37
CA GLY A 22 17.32 5.31 -5.35
C GLY A 22 17.55 6.24 -4.15
N ILE A 23 18.64 7.07 -4.13
CA ILE A 23 18.94 8.03 -3.06
C ILE A 23 18.76 9.45 -3.58
N THR A 24 17.57 9.75 -4.07
CA THR A 24 17.19 11.06 -4.61
C THR A 24 15.97 11.58 -3.87
N GLY A 25 15.98 12.82 -3.40
CA GLY A 25 14.85 13.45 -2.71
C GLY A 25 13.77 13.95 -3.68
N LEU A 26 12.61 14.29 -3.12
CA LEU A 26 11.48 14.91 -3.82
C LEU A 26 11.21 16.28 -3.22
N LYS A 27 11.13 17.32 -4.05
CA LYS A 27 10.80 18.66 -3.57
C LYS A 27 9.36 18.71 -3.07
N ASN A 28 9.15 19.42 -1.95
CA ASN A 28 7.81 19.74 -1.48
C ASN A 28 7.23 20.87 -2.34
N LEU A 29 6.04 20.63 -2.89
CA LEU A 29 5.32 21.53 -3.79
C LEU A 29 4.22 22.34 -3.09
N GLY A 30 4.32 22.48 -1.76
CA GLY A 30 3.26 23.02 -0.92
C GLY A 30 2.41 21.87 -0.33
N ASN A 31 2.74 21.48 0.90
CA ASN A 31 2.10 20.37 1.64
C ASN A 31 2.03 19.01 0.89
N SER A 32 2.93 18.78 -0.08
CA SER A 32 2.98 17.52 -0.85
C SER A 32 3.80 16.40 -0.17
N CYS A 33 4.17 16.55 1.09
CA CYS A 33 4.94 15.53 1.83
C CYS A 33 4.22 14.17 1.91
N TYR A 34 2.87 14.16 1.96
CA TYR A 34 2.06 12.94 1.90
C TYR A 34 2.34 12.16 0.61
N MET A 35 2.33 12.83 -0.55
CA MET A 35 2.63 12.24 -1.85
C MET A 35 4.10 11.80 -1.92
N ASN A 36 5.03 12.66 -1.50
CA ASN A 36 6.46 12.39 -1.53
C ASN A 36 6.80 11.12 -0.74
N SER A 37 6.25 10.96 0.48
CA SER A 37 6.51 9.79 1.32
C SER A 37 6.03 8.49 0.67
N ILE A 38 4.87 8.50 0.02
CA ILE A 38 4.31 7.32 -0.67
C ILE A 38 5.13 6.98 -1.92
N ILE A 39 5.48 7.98 -2.73
CA ILE A 39 6.30 7.75 -3.93
C ILE A 39 7.67 7.19 -3.54
N GLN A 40 8.28 7.63 -2.45
CA GLN A 40 9.54 7.04 -1.96
C GLN A 40 9.35 5.58 -1.51
N CYS A 41 8.26 5.25 -0.81
CA CYS A 41 7.97 3.87 -0.43
C CYS A 41 7.76 2.97 -1.66
N LEU A 42 6.97 3.41 -2.65
CA LEU A 42 6.71 2.67 -3.89
C LEU A 42 7.97 2.57 -4.78
N SER A 43 8.78 3.63 -4.83
CA SER A 43 10.06 3.64 -5.53
C SER A 43 11.04 2.61 -4.96
N ASN A 44 11.00 2.35 -3.65
CA ASN A 44 11.81 1.32 -2.99
C ASN A 44 11.15 -0.07 -2.98
N THR A 45 9.97 -0.24 -3.61
CA THR A 45 9.39 -1.55 -3.92
C THR A 45 10.11 -2.13 -5.13
N THR A 46 11.12 -2.94 -4.92
CA THR A 46 12.10 -3.39 -5.92
C THR A 46 11.47 -3.89 -7.22
N HIS A 47 10.47 -4.78 -7.12
CA HIS A 47 9.80 -5.35 -8.30
C HIS A 47 9.02 -4.29 -9.09
N LEU A 48 8.37 -3.35 -8.40
CA LEU A 48 7.66 -2.25 -9.04
C LEU A 48 8.63 -1.25 -9.69
N ALA A 49 9.71 -0.91 -8.98
CA ALA A 49 10.74 -0.02 -9.52
C ALA A 49 11.39 -0.62 -10.78
N LYS A 50 11.74 -1.92 -10.74
CA LYS A 50 12.30 -2.62 -11.89
C LYS A 50 11.33 -2.64 -13.09
N TYR A 51 10.06 -2.94 -12.85
CA TYR A 51 9.02 -2.93 -13.89
C TYR A 51 8.95 -1.59 -14.64
N PHE A 52 9.03 -0.45 -13.90
CA PHE A 52 9.06 0.88 -14.52
C PHE A 52 10.40 1.18 -15.19
N MET A 53 11.52 0.83 -14.58
CA MET A 53 12.86 1.07 -15.14
C MET A 53 13.10 0.31 -16.43
N ASP A 54 12.61 -0.92 -16.54
CA ASP A 54 12.70 -1.76 -17.73
C ASP A 54 11.64 -1.40 -18.80
N ASN A 55 10.82 -0.38 -18.58
CA ASN A 55 9.73 0.09 -19.46
C ASN A 55 8.63 -0.96 -19.73
N LEU A 56 8.50 -2.00 -18.93
CA LEU A 56 7.50 -3.05 -19.12
C LEU A 56 6.06 -2.52 -19.03
N TYR A 57 5.85 -1.42 -18.32
CA TYR A 57 4.55 -0.77 -18.18
C TYR A 57 3.99 -0.27 -19.53
N ALA A 58 4.85 0.07 -20.49
CA ALA A 58 4.43 0.60 -21.78
C ALA A 58 3.62 -0.42 -22.61
N ASP A 59 3.95 -1.71 -22.46
CA ASP A 59 3.25 -2.82 -23.13
C ASP A 59 1.92 -3.19 -22.42
N ASP A 60 1.79 -2.82 -21.14
CA ASP A 60 0.60 -3.10 -20.34
C ASP A 60 -0.38 -1.92 -20.30
N LEU A 61 0.04 -0.72 -20.75
CA LEU A 61 -0.70 0.51 -20.60
C LEU A 61 -1.99 0.53 -21.45
N ASN A 62 -3.14 0.69 -20.80
CA ASN A 62 -4.44 0.79 -21.43
C ASN A 62 -4.92 2.26 -21.49
N ILE A 63 -4.62 2.93 -22.58
CA ILE A 63 -4.99 4.36 -22.82
C ILE A 63 -6.43 4.56 -23.27
N ASN A 64 -7.15 3.49 -23.63
CA ASN A 64 -8.51 3.55 -24.16
C ASN A 64 -9.59 3.41 -23.09
N ASN A 65 -9.20 3.39 -21.81
CA ASN A 65 -10.15 3.27 -20.70
C ASN A 65 -10.62 4.65 -20.25
N ASP A 66 -11.74 5.12 -20.79
CA ASP A 66 -12.31 6.45 -20.50
C ASP A 66 -12.74 6.62 -19.02
N ASN A 67 -12.91 5.53 -18.29
CA ASN A 67 -13.29 5.55 -16.87
C ASN A 67 -12.12 5.65 -15.91
N ASN A 68 -10.90 5.88 -16.41
CA ASN A 68 -9.70 5.93 -15.59
C ASN A 68 -8.77 7.09 -16.00
N THR A 69 -7.46 7.00 -15.67
CA THR A 69 -6.51 8.10 -15.91
C THR A 69 -5.88 8.06 -17.32
N GLN A 70 -6.36 7.18 -18.19
CA GLN A 70 -5.87 7.03 -19.57
C GLN A 70 -4.34 6.87 -19.65
N GLY A 71 -3.76 6.28 -18.61
CA GLY A 71 -2.32 6.07 -18.48
C GLY A 71 -1.52 7.26 -18.00
N GLN A 72 -2.11 8.44 -17.81
CA GLN A 72 -1.37 9.66 -17.44
C GLN A 72 -0.70 9.53 -16.08
N VAL A 73 -1.42 9.03 -15.07
CA VAL A 73 -0.85 8.85 -13.72
C VAL A 73 0.26 7.81 -13.73
N VAL A 74 0.09 6.69 -14.46
CA VAL A 74 1.11 5.65 -14.60
C VAL A 74 2.37 6.20 -15.24
N GLU A 75 2.23 6.98 -16.34
CA GLU A 75 3.37 7.58 -17.04
C GLU A 75 4.16 8.51 -16.11
N GLU A 76 3.48 9.40 -15.37
CA GLU A 76 4.16 10.33 -14.47
C GLU A 76 4.82 9.60 -13.28
N VAL A 77 4.18 8.56 -12.72
CA VAL A 77 4.80 7.71 -11.69
C VAL A 77 6.06 7.04 -12.25
N ALA A 78 5.98 6.50 -13.48
CA ALA A 78 7.12 5.85 -14.13
C ALA A 78 8.29 6.83 -14.33
N GLN A 79 8.02 8.05 -14.79
CA GLN A 79 9.05 9.09 -14.99
C GLN A 79 9.70 9.48 -13.65
N VAL A 80 8.91 9.68 -12.60
CA VAL A 80 9.44 9.99 -11.26
C VAL A 80 10.31 8.84 -10.74
N ILE A 81 9.84 7.60 -10.79
CA ILE A 81 10.63 6.42 -10.31
C ILE A 81 11.92 6.27 -11.10
N LYS A 82 11.89 6.39 -12.44
CA LYS A 82 13.09 6.36 -13.29
C LYS A 82 14.07 7.45 -12.89
N ALA A 83 13.61 8.67 -12.64
CA ALA A 83 14.46 9.79 -12.23
C ALA A 83 15.09 9.57 -10.85
N LEU A 84 14.35 9.00 -9.89
CA LEU A 84 14.85 8.64 -8.55
C LEU A 84 15.97 7.60 -8.63
N TRP A 85 15.89 6.65 -9.56
CA TRP A 85 16.85 5.54 -9.70
C TRP A 85 18.03 5.82 -10.65
N ARG A 86 18.02 6.91 -11.42
CA ARG A 86 19.16 7.28 -12.29
C ARG A 86 20.44 7.61 -11.53
N GLY A 87 20.38 7.94 -10.25
CA GLY A 87 21.54 8.30 -9.44
C GLY A 87 22.22 9.62 -9.85
N GLN A 88 21.52 10.48 -10.60
CA GLN A 88 22.05 11.72 -11.16
C GLN A 88 21.66 12.96 -10.36
N TYR A 89 20.58 12.88 -9.58
CA TYR A 89 19.96 14.03 -8.95
C TYR A 89 20.05 13.96 -7.42
N LYS A 90 20.28 15.11 -6.78
CA LYS A 90 20.14 15.24 -5.33
C LYS A 90 18.66 15.22 -4.93
N SER A 91 17.84 15.92 -5.69
CA SER A 91 16.38 15.94 -5.58
C SER A 91 15.75 16.30 -6.91
N ILE A 92 14.50 15.90 -7.11
CA ILE A 92 13.68 16.26 -8.27
C ILE A 92 12.35 16.88 -7.82
N SER A 93 11.68 17.57 -8.73
CA SER A 93 10.35 18.15 -8.49
C SER A 93 9.30 17.26 -9.16
N PRO A 94 8.39 16.58 -8.41
CA PRO A 94 7.35 15.75 -8.99
C PRO A 94 6.12 16.58 -9.42
N HIS A 95 6.34 17.71 -10.09
CA HIS A 95 5.31 18.68 -10.43
C HIS A 95 4.26 18.11 -11.39
N ASP A 96 4.70 17.43 -12.45
CA ASP A 96 3.78 16.88 -13.44
C ASP A 96 2.92 15.73 -12.87
N LEU A 97 3.50 14.92 -11.98
CA LEU A 97 2.74 13.94 -11.21
C LEU A 97 1.68 14.63 -10.32
N LYS A 98 2.03 15.73 -9.64
CA LYS A 98 1.09 16.48 -8.80
C LYS A 98 -0.08 17.01 -9.63
N ILE A 99 0.18 17.53 -10.84
CA ILE A 99 -0.85 17.97 -11.78
C ILE A 99 -1.72 16.78 -12.21
N ALA A 100 -1.10 15.69 -12.65
CA ALA A 100 -1.83 14.52 -13.13
C ALA A 100 -2.78 13.97 -12.06
N VAL A 101 -2.34 13.75 -10.82
CA VAL A 101 -3.21 13.26 -9.76
C VAL A 101 -4.31 14.26 -9.37
N GLY A 102 -4.02 15.57 -9.43
CA GLY A 102 -4.99 16.64 -9.16
C GLY A 102 -6.14 16.66 -10.17
N GLN A 103 -5.87 16.38 -11.45
CA GLN A 103 -6.89 16.31 -12.50
C GLN A 103 -7.95 15.22 -12.22
N TYR A 104 -7.56 14.09 -11.64
CA TYR A 104 -8.46 12.96 -11.36
C TYR A 104 -9.07 12.99 -9.96
N LYS A 105 -8.48 13.76 -9.03
CA LYS A 105 -9.01 13.93 -7.68
C LYS A 105 -8.69 15.33 -7.16
N LEU A 106 -9.71 16.20 -7.15
CA LEU A 106 -9.58 17.63 -6.80
C LEU A 106 -8.93 17.89 -5.44
N GLN A 107 -9.12 17.01 -4.44
CA GLN A 107 -8.46 17.17 -3.16
C GLN A 107 -6.93 17.17 -3.28
N PHE A 108 -6.36 16.45 -4.26
CA PHE A 108 -4.92 16.43 -4.51
C PHE A 108 -4.44 17.57 -5.43
N GLU A 109 -5.33 18.32 -6.04
CA GLU A 109 -4.99 19.54 -6.77
C GLU A 109 -4.55 20.66 -5.81
N SER A 110 -5.24 20.77 -4.66
CA SER A 110 -5.02 21.81 -3.66
C SER A 110 -3.64 21.72 -2.99
N TYR A 111 -3.29 22.80 -2.29
CA TYR A 111 -2.10 22.86 -1.42
C TYR A 111 -2.41 22.50 0.04
N GLU A 112 -3.60 21.95 0.30
CA GLU A 112 -3.99 21.47 1.61
C GLU A 112 -3.22 20.20 1.99
N GLN A 113 -3.10 19.94 3.29
CA GLN A 113 -2.55 18.70 3.79
C GLN A 113 -3.54 17.56 3.50
N GLN A 114 -3.00 16.41 3.07
CA GLN A 114 -3.81 15.24 2.69
C GLN A 114 -3.31 14.00 3.43
N ASP A 115 -4.18 12.99 3.51
CA ASP A 115 -3.83 11.69 4.08
C ASP A 115 -3.02 10.85 3.10
N SER A 116 -1.83 10.39 3.54
CA SER A 116 -0.95 9.56 2.72
C SER A 116 -1.51 8.16 2.43
N HIS A 117 -2.35 7.59 3.32
CA HIS A 117 -3.01 6.31 3.07
C HIS A 117 -4.11 6.45 2.02
N GLU A 118 -4.89 7.53 2.10
CA GLU A 118 -5.89 7.83 1.08
C GLU A 118 -5.23 8.04 -0.29
N PHE A 119 -4.14 8.81 -0.34
CA PHE A 119 -3.38 8.99 -1.57
C PHE A 119 -2.84 7.66 -2.14
N LEU A 120 -2.25 6.80 -1.28
CA LEU A 120 -1.79 5.48 -1.70
C LEU A 120 -2.92 4.64 -2.30
N THR A 121 -4.10 4.66 -1.68
CA THR A 121 -5.25 3.88 -2.12
C THR A 121 -5.70 4.30 -3.52
N PHE A 122 -5.86 5.60 -3.78
CA PHE A 122 -6.18 6.11 -5.11
C PHE A 122 -5.07 5.81 -6.12
N LEU A 123 -3.81 5.99 -5.73
CA LEU A 123 -2.68 5.77 -6.63
C LEU A 123 -2.59 4.31 -7.08
N LEU A 124 -2.75 3.35 -6.16
CA LEU A 124 -2.75 1.92 -6.49
C LEU A 124 -3.95 1.56 -7.37
N ASP A 125 -5.13 2.14 -7.11
CA ASP A 125 -6.33 1.91 -7.91
C ASP A 125 -6.16 2.43 -9.35
N TRP A 126 -5.70 3.67 -9.52
CA TRP A 126 -5.41 4.23 -10.84
C TRP A 126 -4.38 3.40 -11.60
N MET A 127 -3.25 3.08 -10.98
CA MET A 127 -2.22 2.26 -11.62
C MET A 127 -2.73 0.86 -11.96
N HIS A 128 -3.55 0.23 -11.09
CA HIS A 128 -4.16 -1.05 -11.41
C HIS A 128 -5.04 -0.95 -12.64
N ASN A 129 -5.94 0.01 -12.68
CA ASN A 129 -6.91 0.19 -13.75
C ASN A 129 -6.27 0.56 -15.09
N ASP A 130 -5.19 1.34 -15.10
CA ASP A 130 -4.44 1.69 -16.31
C ASP A 130 -3.56 0.54 -16.84
N LEU A 131 -3.12 -0.39 -15.96
CA LEU A 131 -2.18 -1.47 -16.30
C LEU A 131 -2.84 -2.86 -16.35
N LYS A 132 -4.14 -2.95 -16.10
CA LYS A 132 -4.81 -4.26 -16.05
C LYS A 132 -5.02 -4.84 -17.44
N LYS A 133 -4.81 -6.14 -17.52
CA LYS A 133 -5.00 -6.94 -18.73
C LYS A 133 -5.76 -8.23 -18.41
N ASN A 134 -6.47 -8.77 -19.41
CA ASN A 134 -7.19 -10.02 -19.26
C ASN A 134 -6.27 -11.17 -18.87
N CYS A 135 -6.72 -12.01 -17.96
CA CYS A 135 -6.02 -13.24 -17.59
C CYS A 135 -6.89 -14.48 -17.91
N LYS A 136 -6.21 -15.62 -18.07
CA LYS A 136 -6.90 -16.89 -18.24
C LYS A 136 -7.52 -17.30 -16.91
N VAL A 137 -8.80 -17.62 -16.94
CA VAL A 137 -9.55 -18.12 -15.79
C VAL A 137 -9.47 -19.65 -15.77
N PRO A 138 -9.10 -20.28 -14.64
CA PRO A 138 -9.14 -21.73 -14.50
C PRO A 138 -10.56 -22.28 -14.66
N VAL A 139 -10.69 -23.49 -15.22
CA VAL A 139 -12.00 -24.15 -15.42
C VAL A 139 -12.63 -24.54 -14.08
N GLU A 140 -11.80 -25.00 -13.16
CA GLU A 140 -12.22 -25.34 -11.79
C GLU A 140 -11.68 -24.32 -10.81
N MET A 141 -12.56 -23.72 -10.01
CA MET A 141 -12.24 -22.71 -9.01
C MET A 141 -13.01 -22.96 -7.72
N THR A 142 -12.33 -22.73 -6.60
CA THR A 142 -12.92 -22.66 -5.27
C THR A 142 -13.88 -21.48 -5.15
N VAL A 143 -14.66 -21.41 -4.07
CA VAL A 143 -15.55 -20.27 -3.80
C VAL A 143 -14.75 -18.97 -3.65
N ALA A 144 -13.58 -19.04 -2.99
CA ALA A 144 -12.70 -17.88 -2.82
C ALA A 144 -12.11 -17.40 -4.16
N GLU A 145 -11.67 -18.33 -5.01
CA GLU A 145 -11.13 -18.01 -6.35
C GLU A 145 -12.19 -17.43 -7.27
N LYS A 146 -13.44 -17.94 -7.24
CA LYS A 146 -14.58 -17.35 -7.97
C LYS A 146 -14.89 -15.93 -7.49
N ALA A 147 -14.84 -15.71 -6.17
CA ALA A 147 -15.03 -14.38 -5.62
C ALA A 147 -13.90 -13.42 -6.00
N TRP A 148 -12.65 -13.90 -6.03
CA TRP A 148 -11.49 -13.15 -6.52
C TRP A 148 -11.67 -12.77 -7.99
N ASP A 149 -11.93 -13.75 -8.85
CA ASP A 149 -12.10 -13.52 -10.29
C ASP A 149 -13.22 -12.55 -10.61
N LYS A 150 -14.37 -12.71 -9.94
CA LYS A 150 -15.49 -11.77 -10.05
C LYS A 150 -15.10 -10.34 -9.65
N ALA A 151 -14.33 -10.17 -8.57
CA ALA A 151 -13.95 -8.84 -8.09
C ALA A 151 -12.86 -8.21 -8.96
N MET A 152 -12.01 -9.02 -9.60
CA MET A 152 -10.94 -8.58 -10.50
C MET A 152 -11.39 -8.51 -11.96
N ASP A 153 -12.64 -8.88 -12.27
CA ASP A 153 -13.18 -8.92 -13.64
C ASP A 153 -12.31 -9.71 -14.63
N SER A 154 -11.77 -10.85 -14.17
CA SER A 154 -10.81 -11.69 -14.92
C SER A 154 -9.59 -10.91 -15.45
N GLN A 155 -9.20 -9.85 -14.75
CA GLN A 155 -8.07 -8.99 -15.10
C GLN A 155 -7.00 -8.99 -14.01
N LYS A 156 -5.77 -8.70 -14.40
CA LYS A 156 -4.64 -8.55 -13.48
C LYS A 156 -3.68 -7.47 -13.94
N SER A 157 -2.89 -6.93 -13.02
CA SER A 157 -1.81 -6.00 -13.29
C SER A 157 -0.64 -6.29 -12.36
N ILE A 158 0.52 -5.67 -12.59
CA ILE A 158 1.64 -5.69 -11.64
C ILE A 158 1.21 -5.23 -10.24
N ILE A 159 0.27 -4.29 -10.16
CA ILE A 159 -0.24 -3.77 -8.89
C ILE A 159 -1.04 -4.84 -8.14
N SER A 160 -1.97 -5.54 -8.82
CA SER A 160 -2.70 -6.64 -8.20
C SER A 160 -1.81 -7.82 -7.84
N ASP A 161 -0.80 -8.11 -8.67
CA ASP A 161 0.14 -9.21 -8.42
C ASP A 161 1.05 -8.92 -7.21
N LEU A 162 1.38 -7.64 -6.93
CA LEU A 162 2.25 -7.26 -5.83
C LEU A 162 1.48 -6.94 -4.53
N PHE A 163 0.34 -6.24 -4.60
CA PHE A 163 -0.28 -5.60 -3.43
C PHE A 163 -1.64 -6.18 -3.04
N PHE A 164 -2.34 -6.93 -3.94
CA PHE A 164 -3.68 -7.36 -3.63
C PHE A 164 -3.72 -8.72 -2.94
N GLY A 165 -4.42 -8.75 -1.83
CA GLY A 165 -4.75 -9.97 -1.11
C GLY A 165 -6.26 -10.16 -0.98
N GLN A 166 -6.68 -11.26 -0.34
CA GLN A 166 -8.09 -11.58 -0.12
C GLN A 166 -8.35 -11.94 1.33
N LEU A 167 -9.39 -11.36 1.89
CA LEU A 167 -9.95 -11.68 3.19
C LEU A 167 -11.27 -12.45 3.04
N ARG A 168 -11.51 -13.36 3.96
CA ARG A 168 -12.83 -13.93 4.23
C ARG A 168 -13.43 -13.18 5.42
N SER A 169 -14.54 -12.48 5.18
CA SER A 169 -15.31 -11.78 6.19
C SER A 169 -16.50 -12.65 6.59
N THR A 170 -16.56 -13.07 7.85
CA THR A 170 -17.65 -13.88 8.38
C THR A 170 -18.39 -13.11 9.46
N ILE A 171 -19.71 -12.88 9.24
CA ILE A 171 -20.59 -12.29 10.23
C ILE A 171 -21.47 -13.37 10.82
N THR A 172 -21.42 -13.55 12.15
CA THR A 172 -22.18 -14.57 12.88
C THR A 172 -23.18 -13.89 13.81
N CYS A 173 -24.46 -14.19 13.63
CA CYS A 173 -25.53 -13.71 14.51
C CYS A 173 -25.35 -14.20 15.93
N SER A 174 -25.35 -13.31 16.92
CA SER A 174 -25.19 -13.68 18.34
C SER A 174 -26.37 -14.49 18.87
N PHE A 175 -27.58 -14.29 18.27
CA PHE A 175 -28.82 -14.96 18.69
C PHE A 175 -28.99 -16.34 18.03
N CYS A 176 -29.13 -16.42 16.70
CA CYS A 176 -29.45 -17.68 16.00
C CYS A 176 -28.23 -18.43 15.48
N LYS A 177 -27.02 -17.93 15.69
CA LYS A 177 -25.73 -18.50 15.27
C LYS A 177 -25.57 -18.69 13.76
N LYS A 178 -26.51 -18.18 12.94
CA LYS A 178 -26.37 -18.20 11.48
C LYS A 178 -25.22 -17.29 11.08
N SER A 179 -24.33 -17.82 10.23
CA SER A 179 -23.21 -17.08 9.66
C SER A 179 -23.49 -16.69 8.20
N SER A 180 -22.97 -15.55 7.80
CA SER A 180 -22.88 -15.09 6.41
C SER A 180 -21.42 -14.82 6.10
N THR A 181 -20.94 -15.31 4.97
CA THR A 181 -19.54 -15.20 4.56
C THR A 181 -19.45 -14.45 3.24
N THR A 182 -18.53 -13.47 3.17
CA THR A 182 -18.15 -12.73 1.98
C THR A 182 -16.64 -12.73 1.81
N TYR A 183 -16.17 -12.53 0.58
CA TYR A 183 -14.75 -12.39 0.27
C TYR A 183 -14.49 -10.97 -0.20
N GLU A 184 -13.48 -10.35 0.37
CA GLU A 184 -13.13 -8.94 0.14
C GLU A 184 -11.67 -8.86 -0.33
N ILE A 185 -11.40 -8.11 -1.42
CA ILE A 185 -10.02 -7.82 -1.85
C ILE A 185 -9.49 -6.64 -1.04
N PHE A 186 -8.22 -6.69 -0.67
CA PHE A 186 -7.52 -5.59 -0.03
C PHE A 186 -6.19 -5.30 -0.71
N ASN A 187 -5.77 -4.04 -0.71
CA ASN A 187 -4.44 -3.59 -1.10
C ASN A 187 -3.64 -3.01 0.09
N SER A 188 -4.33 -2.78 1.19
CA SER A 188 -3.78 -2.35 2.48
C SER A 188 -4.66 -2.87 3.62
N LEU A 189 -4.09 -3.02 4.80
CA LEU A 189 -4.77 -3.52 5.99
C LEU A 189 -4.79 -2.44 7.07
N THR A 190 -5.97 -1.89 7.35
CA THR A 190 -6.15 -0.87 8.38
C THR A 190 -6.29 -1.52 9.74
N MET A 191 -5.31 -1.29 10.62
CA MET A 191 -5.25 -1.82 11.98
C MET A 191 -5.74 -0.80 13.00
N SER A 192 -6.80 -1.12 13.73
CA SER A 192 -7.24 -0.33 14.88
C SER A 192 -6.28 -0.53 16.06
N LEU A 193 -5.73 0.56 16.57
CA LEU A 193 -4.84 0.51 17.73
C LEU A 193 -5.63 0.19 19.03
N PRO A 194 -5.09 -0.61 19.93
CA PRO A 194 -5.67 -0.81 21.26
C PRO A 194 -5.62 0.49 22.08
N HIS A 195 -6.47 0.57 23.12
CA HIS A 195 -6.42 1.67 24.09
C HIS A 195 -5.29 1.42 25.09
N ALA A 196 -4.05 1.58 24.65
CA ALA A 196 -2.84 1.38 25.44
C ALA A 196 -1.77 2.37 24.97
N ASN A 197 -0.82 2.70 25.86
CA ASN A 197 0.33 3.55 25.52
C ASN A 197 1.33 2.82 24.60
N ARG A 198 1.33 1.48 24.63
CA ARG A 198 2.23 0.65 23.83
C ARG A 198 1.56 -0.68 23.49
N CYS A 199 1.80 -1.19 22.29
CA CYS A 199 1.38 -2.51 21.83
C CYS A 199 2.37 -3.01 20.77
N THR A 200 2.24 -4.28 20.40
CA THR A 200 2.96 -4.85 19.27
C THR A 200 2.07 -4.84 18.01
N LEU A 201 2.69 -4.88 16.83
CA LEU A 201 1.96 -5.05 15.59
C LEU A 201 1.15 -6.37 15.60
N ASN A 202 1.68 -7.40 16.26
CA ASN A 202 0.97 -8.68 16.41
C ASN A 202 -0.32 -8.54 17.22
N ASP A 203 -0.35 -7.69 18.27
CA ASP A 203 -1.57 -7.40 19.02
C ASP A 203 -2.64 -6.74 18.13
N CYS A 204 -2.21 -5.86 17.22
CA CYS A 204 -3.10 -5.23 16.25
C CYS A 204 -3.68 -6.28 15.26
N ILE A 205 -2.86 -7.20 14.75
CA ILE A 205 -3.31 -8.30 13.88
C ILE A 205 -4.27 -9.23 14.62
N LEU A 206 -3.92 -9.64 15.84
CA LEU A 206 -4.80 -10.49 16.67
C LEU A 206 -6.16 -9.83 16.89
N LYS A 207 -6.18 -8.54 17.20
CA LYS A 207 -7.42 -7.77 17.33
C LYS A 207 -8.21 -7.74 16.02
N PHE A 208 -7.53 -7.58 14.89
CA PHE A 208 -8.16 -7.55 13.55
C PHE A 208 -8.83 -8.88 13.21
N VAL A 209 -8.21 -10.02 13.51
CA VAL A 209 -8.73 -11.37 13.21
C VAL A 209 -9.61 -11.96 14.30
N SER A 210 -9.58 -11.47 15.56
CA SER A 210 -10.32 -12.06 16.69
C SER A 210 -11.83 -11.86 16.63
N GLY A 211 -12.29 -10.92 15.79
CA GLY A 211 -13.70 -10.61 15.64
C GLY A 211 -14.13 -9.37 16.42
N GLN A 212 -15.01 -8.59 15.80
CA GLN A 212 -15.55 -7.34 16.33
C GLN A 212 -17.07 -7.45 16.48
N LYS A 213 -17.62 -6.89 17.55
CA LYS A 213 -19.06 -6.76 17.70
C LYS A 213 -19.62 -5.76 16.71
N VAL A 214 -20.69 -6.15 16.03
CA VAL A 214 -21.47 -5.32 15.11
C VAL A 214 -22.90 -5.25 15.64
N VAL A 215 -23.39 -4.03 15.88
CA VAL A 215 -24.75 -3.79 16.36
C VAL A 215 -25.63 -3.43 15.17
N GLY A 216 -26.88 -3.85 15.20
CA GLY A 216 -27.87 -3.50 14.16
C GLY A 216 -27.75 -4.26 12.85
N TRP A 217 -26.95 -5.33 12.78
CA TRP A 217 -26.88 -6.17 11.59
C TRP A 217 -28.19 -6.94 11.35
N LYS A 218 -28.78 -6.76 10.16
CA LYS A 218 -30.00 -7.47 9.78
C LYS A 218 -29.68 -8.93 9.48
N CYS A 219 -29.99 -9.80 10.43
CA CYS A 219 -29.74 -11.23 10.29
C CYS A 219 -30.68 -11.84 9.23
N PRO A 220 -30.16 -12.55 8.20
CA PRO A 220 -31.00 -13.13 7.15
C PRO A 220 -31.94 -14.24 7.65
N LYS A 221 -31.66 -14.88 8.80
CA LYS A 221 -32.52 -15.88 9.42
C LYS A 221 -33.55 -15.25 10.39
N CYS A 222 -33.12 -14.29 11.22
CA CYS A 222 -34.00 -13.62 12.19
C CYS A 222 -34.88 -12.56 11.56
N GLN A 223 -34.53 -12.07 10.38
CA GLN A 223 -35.20 -10.97 9.63
C GLN A 223 -35.25 -9.64 10.40
N THR A 224 -34.53 -9.51 11.50
CA THR A 224 -34.49 -8.33 12.39
C THR A 224 -33.03 -7.92 12.66
N PRO A 225 -32.80 -6.64 13.00
CA PRO A 225 -31.51 -6.19 13.49
C PRO A 225 -31.09 -6.96 14.73
N ARG A 226 -29.85 -7.44 14.78
CA ARG A 226 -29.27 -8.21 15.88
C ARG A 226 -27.85 -7.76 16.13
N GLU A 227 -27.33 -8.10 17.30
CA GLU A 227 -25.90 -8.14 17.54
C GLU A 227 -25.28 -9.30 16.76
N ALA A 228 -24.12 -9.05 16.20
CA ALA A 228 -23.35 -10.04 15.47
C ALA A 228 -21.85 -9.88 15.78
N THR A 229 -21.07 -10.89 15.45
CA THR A 229 -19.61 -10.83 15.48
C THR A 229 -19.11 -10.89 14.04
N LYS A 230 -18.38 -9.87 13.61
CA LYS A 230 -17.68 -9.84 12.31
C LYS A 230 -16.23 -10.23 12.53
N LYS A 231 -15.77 -11.29 11.86
CA LYS A 231 -14.41 -11.83 11.91
C LYS A 231 -13.78 -11.80 10.52
N PHE A 232 -12.48 -11.49 10.46
CA PHE A 232 -11.69 -11.60 9.25
C PHE A 232 -10.69 -12.76 9.34
N ASP A 233 -10.57 -13.52 8.25
CA ASP A 233 -9.52 -14.51 8.06
C ASP A 233 -8.79 -14.20 6.76
N PHE A 234 -7.46 -14.39 6.71
CA PHE A 234 -6.70 -14.26 5.47
C PHE A 234 -6.91 -15.50 4.60
N VAL A 235 -7.24 -15.28 3.32
CA VAL A 235 -7.38 -16.33 2.30
C VAL A 235 -6.19 -16.30 1.36
N LYS A 236 -5.83 -15.10 0.90
CA LYS A 236 -4.66 -14.87 0.03
C LYS A 236 -3.88 -13.69 0.56
N LEU A 237 -2.59 -13.89 0.79
CA LEU A 237 -1.66 -12.83 1.15
C LEU A 237 -0.94 -12.32 -0.09
N ALA A 238 -0.81 -11.00 -0.21
CA ALA A 238 -0.02 -10.38 -1.26
C ALA A 238 1.49 -10.52 -0.98
N PRO A 239 2.35 -10.53 -2.01
CA PRO A 239 3.80 -10.48 -1.82
C PRO A 239 4.27 -9.22 -1.07
N ILE A 240 3.58 -8.11 -1.25
CA ILE A 240 3.76 -6.85 -0.51
C ILE A 240 2.53 -6.64 0.37
N ILE A 241 2.72 -6.54 1.67
CA ILE A 241 1.66 -6.21 2.63
C ILE A 241 1.87 -4.77 3.10
N VAL A 242 0.86 -3.93 2.89
CA VAL A 242 0.83 -2.58 3.44
C VAL A 242 -0.07 -2.57 4.65
N ILE A 243 0.47 -2.14 5.80
CA ILE A 243 -0.27 -2.02 7.04
C ILE A 243 -0.44 -0.54 7.36
N HIS A 244 -1.68 -0.11 7.46
CA HIS A 244 -2.06 1.21 7.93
C HIS A 244 -2.37 1.13 9.42
N LEU A 245 -1.64 1.88 10.23
CA LEU A 245 -1.89 2.05 11.65
C LEU A 245 -2.90 3.20 11.81
N ASN A 246 -4.17 2.87 12.06
CA ASN A 246 -5.22 3.89 12.21
C ASN A 246 -5.01 4.70 13.51
N ARG A 247 -4.21 5.75 13.37
CA ARG A 247 -3.87 6.67 14.46
C ARG A 247 -4.90 7.76 14.66
N PHE A 248 -5.71 8.02 13.66
CA PHE A 248 -6.74 9.04 13.70
C PHE A 248 -8.07 8.40 14.06
N ALA A 249 -8.56 8.67 15.25
CA ALA A 249 -9.78 8.10 15.78
C ALA A 249 -10.65 9.17 16.44
N GLU A 250 -11.94 9.01 16.27
CA GLU A 250 -12.92 9.84 16.98
C GLU A 250 -12.94 9.49 18.46
N SER A 251 -12.78 10.48 19.31
CA SER A 251 -12.87 10.38 20.76
C SER A 251 -13.68 11.56 21.28
N GLY A 252 -14.85 11.29 21.89
CA GLY A 252 -15.70 12.34 22.45
C GLY A 252 -16.22 13.38 21.44
N GLY A 253 -16.41 13.01 20.17
CA GLY A 253 -16.86 13.91 19.10
C GLY A 253 -15.75 14.71 18.43
N TRP A 254 -14.49 14.50 18.82
CA TRP A 254 -13.31 15.12 18.21
C TRP A 254 -12.41 14.06 17.60
N LEU A 255 -11.81 14.39 16.47
CA LEU A 255 -10.82 13.52 15.83
C LEU A 255 -9.45 13.77 16.47
N GLU A 256 -8.88 12.75 17.11
CA GLU A 256 -7.63 12.82 17.85
C GLU A 256 -6.58 11.85 17.27
N LYS A 257 -5.31 12.29 17.23
CA LYS A 257 -4.20 11.42 16.88
C LYS A 257 -3.73 10.60 18.06
N ARG A 258 -3.80 9.28 17.95
CA ARG A 258 -3.28 8.34 18.95
C ARG A 258 -1.78 8.17 18.83
N ASN A 259 -1.06 8.50 19.90
CA ASN A 259 0.39 8.38 19.99
C ASN A 259 0.83 7.03 20.59
N THR A 260 -0.03 6.00 20.55
CA THR A 260 0.31 4.63 20.99
C THR A 260 1.59 4.17 20.28
N ALA A 261 2.59 3.78 21.05
CA ALA A 261 3.81 3.19 20.52
C ALA A 261 3.51 1.78 20.00
N VAL A 262 3.71 1.53 18.70
CA VAL A 262 3.51 0.23 18.08
C VAL A 262 4.87 -0.38 17.77
N ASP A 263 5.24 -1.43 18.48
CA ASP A 263 6.45 -2.19 18.17
C ASP A 263 6.20 -3.10 16.97
N PHE A 264 6.94 -2.89 15.91
CA PHE A 264 6.82 -3.64 14.66
C PHE A 264 8.12 -4.38 14.36
N PRO A 265 8.03 -5.65 13.87
CA PRO A 265 9.20 -6.43 13.48
C PRO A 265 9.82 -5.87 12.20
N LEU A 266 11.14 -5.88 12.11
CA LEU A 266 11.85 -5.52 10.88
C LEU A 266 12.02 -6.72 9.95
N THR A 267 12.09 -7.93 10.52
CA THR A 267 12.20 -9.22 9.81
C THR A 267 11.29 -10.24 10.47
N ASP A 268 11.07 -11.35 9.81
CA ASP A 268 10.36 -12.51 10.33
C ASP A 268 8.91 -12.25 10.79
N PHE A 269 8.27 -11.26 10.18
CA PHE A 269 6.85 -11.00 10.40
C PHE A 269 6.02 -12.10 9.73
N ASN A 270 5.57 -13.09 10.51
CA ASN A 270 4.91 -14.29 10.01
C ASN A 270 3.39 -14.17 10.08
N LEU A 271 2.74 -14.14 8.91
CA LEU A 271 1.28 -14.11 8.79
C LEU A 271 0.65 -15.48 8.52
N LYS A 272 1.44 -16.54 8.38
CA LYS A 272 0.95 -17.91 8.15
C LYS A 272 -0.07 -18.40 9.19
N PRO A 273 0.08 -18.11 10.50
CA PRO A 273 -0.89 -18.56 11.52
C PRO A 273 -2.31 -18.01 11.33
N TYR A 274 -2.48 -16.96 10.57
CA TYR A 274 -3.76 -16.28 10.33
C TYR A 274 -4.39 -16.64 8.97
N LEU A 275 -3.70 -17.47 8.15
CA LEU A 275 -4.26 -18.00 6.92
C LEU A 275 -5.26 -19.13 7.23
N VAL A 276 -6.41 -19.09 6.57
CA VAL A 276 -7.33 -20.22 6.53
C VAL A 276 -6.99 -21.12 5.36
N ALA A 277 -6.82 -22.41 5.63
CA ALA A 277 -6.79 -23.39 4.57
C ALA A 277 -8.19 -23.45 3.96
N ASP A 278 -8.32 -23.04 2.70
CA ASP A 278 -9.52 -23.36 1.93
C ASP A 278 -9.45 -24.84 1.60
N SER A 279 -10.42 -25.62 2.06
CA SER A 279 -10.43 -27.10 2.07
C SER A 279 -10.43 -27.73 0.67
N SER A 280 -10.26 -26.95 -0.38
CA SER A 280 -10.29 -27.40 -1.76
C SER A 280 -9.09 -26.99 -2.62
N SER A 281 -8.07 -26.31 -2.08
CA SER A 281 -6.91 -25.94 -2.89
C SER A 281 -5.87 -27.08 -3.02
N ALA A 282 -6.26 -28.16 -3.69
CA ALA A 282 -5.30 -29.17 -4.17
C ALA A 282 -4.37 -28.62 -5.27
N THR A 283 -4.61 -27.41 -5.76
CA THR A 283 -3.88 -26.79 -6.89
C THR A 283 -2.74 -25.85 -6.46
N ILE A 284 -2.47 -25.70 -5.14
CA ILE A 284 -1.36 -24.86 -4.64
C ILE A 284 0.02 -25.56 -4.77
N SER A 285 0.07 -26.79 -5.27
CA SER A 285 1.33 -27.55 -5.40
C SER A 285 2.33 -27.01 -6.45
N ASN A 286 1.98 -26.03 -7.26
CA ASN A 286 2.86 -25.47 -8.30
C ASN A 286 3.21 -23.97 -8.18
N ILE A 287 2.73 -23.28 -7.14
CA ILE A 287 3.19 -21.93 -6.87
C ILE A 287 4.38 -22.06 -5.91
N ARG A 288 5.56 -21.61 -6.36
CA ARG A 288 6.82 -21.45 -5.59
C ARG A 288 6.48 -21.24 -4.12
N SER A 289 7.12 -21.95 -3.20
CA SER A 289 6.89 -21.91 -1.76
C SER A 289 6.82 -20.45 -1.29
N TYR A 290 5.59 -19.91 -1.15
CA TYR A 290 5.41 -18.58 -0.61
C TYR A 290 5.93 -18.59 0.81
N ASN A 291 6.99 -17.82 1.01
CA ASN A 291 7.46 -17.55 2.36
C ASN A 291 6.48 -16.55 2.97
N TYR A 292 5.65 -17.00 3.93
CA TYR A 292 4.72 -16.13 4.66
C TYR A 292 5.42 -15.28 5.73
N SER A 293 6.75 -15.29 5.75
CA SER A 293 7.59 -14.42 6.55
C SER A 293 7.94 -13.17 5.75
N TYR A 294 7.64 -12.03 6.33
CA TYR A 294 7.81 -10.73 5.71
C TYR A 294 8.90 -9.91 6.38
N SER A 295 9.56 -9.08 5.61
CA SER A 295 10.54 -8.10 6.10
C SER A 295 10.08 -6.69 5.77
N LEU A 296 10.21 -5.77 6.73
CA LEU A 296 9.94 -4.35 6.53
C LEU A 296 11.00 -3.77 5.60
N TYR A 297 10.58 -3.09 4.54
CA TYR A 297 11.50 -2.40 3.62
C TYR A 297 11.21 -0.90 3.50
N ALA A 298 10.00 -0.46 3.83
CA ALA A 298 9.66 0.96 3.81
C ALA A 298 8.58 1.29 4.84
N MET A 299 8.53 2.55 5.26
CA MET A 299 7.46 3.10 6.08
C MET A 299 7.24 4.56 5.74
N SER A 300 5.98 5.01 5.82
CA SER A 300 5.60 6.42 5.88
C SER A 300 5.29 6.76 7.32
N ASN A 301 5.95 7.80 7.84
CA ASN A 301 5.76 8.31 9.20
C ASN A 301 4.98 9.62 9.14
N HIS A 302 4.13 9.85 10.13
CA HIS A 302 3.41 11.11 10.31
C HIS A 302 3.77 11.77 11.65
N TYR A 303 4.24 13.00 11.58
CA TYR A 303 4.56 13.85 12.73
C TYR A 303 3.52 14.97 12.84
N GLY A 304 3.26 15.45 14.04
CA GLY A 304 2.28 16.53 14.28
C GLY A 304 0.89 16.02 14.60
N THR A 305 -0.10 16.86 14.36
CA THR A 305 -1.52 16.67 14.68
C THR A 305 -2.37 16.48 13.41
N MET A 306 -3.70 16.49 13.56
CA MET A 306 -4.65 16.49 12.44
C MET A 306 -4.64 17.82 11.67
N GLU A 307 -4.46 18.93 12.37
CA GLU A 307 -4.53 20.29 11.82
C GLU A 307 -3.24 20.70 11.11
N GLY A 308 -2.12 20.06 11.47
CA GLY A 308 -0.82 20.35 10.90
C GLY A 308 0.15 19.21 11.16
N GLY A 309 0.67 18.63 10.08
CA GLY A 309 1.58 17.49 10.17
C GLY A 309 2.61 17.48 9.05
N HIS A 310 3.52 16.55 9.16
CA HIS A 310 4.54 16.32 8.17
C HIS A 310 4.78 14.82 7.96
N TYR A 311 4.85 14.41 6.71
CA TYR A 311 5.16 13.03 6.36
C TYR A 311 6.63 12.89 5.94
N THR A 312 7.27 11.81 6.39
CA THR A 312 8.58 11.38 5.90
C THR A 312 8.56 9.89 5.57
N ALA A 313 9.41 9.45 4.65
CA ALA A 313 9.58 8.02 4.41
C ALA A 313 10.92 7.53 4.99
N PHE A 314 10.92 6.30 5.51
CA PHE A 314 12.13 5.55 5.82
C PHE A 314 12.12 4.31 4.93
N CYS A 315 13.12 4.18 4.05
CA CYS A 315 13.17 3.06 3.12
C CYS A 315 14.54 2.39 3.13
N LYS A 316 14.54 1.07 2.98
CA LYS A 316 15.75 0.27 2.82
C LYS A 316 16.10 0.21 1.33
N ASN A 317 17.16 0.91 0.94
CA ASN A 317 17.63 0.88 -0.44
C ASN A 317 18.21 -0.50 -0.77
N ALA A 318 17.66 -1.16 -1.80
CA ALA A 318 18.02 -2.53 -2.15
C ALA A 318 19.48 -2.66 -2.64
N THR A 319 20.01 -1.66 -3.35
CA THR A 319 21.37 -1.69 -3.88
C THR A 319 22.44 -1.47 -2.82
N GLN A 320 22.15 -0.63 -1.82
CA GLN A 320 23.08 -0.32 -0.73
C GLN A 320 22.86 -1.18 0.51
N ASN A 321 21.72 -1.88 0.60
CA ASN A 321 21.27 -2.62 1.79
C ASN A 321 21.27 -1.78 3.09
N LYS A 322 21.03 -0.47 2.96
CA LYS A 322 21.04 0.53 4.03
C LYS A 322 19.70 1.23 4.11
N TRP A 323 19.37 1.72 5.30
CA TRP A 323 18.17 2.52 5.53
C TRP A 323 18.45 4.00 5.31
N TYR A 324 17.49 4.68 4.66
CA TYR A 324 17.51 6.12 4.41
C TYR A 324 16.19 6.75 4.86
N LYS A 325 16.30 7.93 5.50
CA LYS A 325 15.18 8.84 5.74
C LYS A 325 15.08 9.75 4.53
N TYR A 326 13.90 9.82 3.95
CA TYR A 326 13.50 10.75 2.92
C TYR A 326 12.58 11.79 3.54
N ASP A 327 13.09 13.00 3.70
CA ASP A 327 12.40 14.15 4.24
C ASP A 327 12.33 15.18 3.11
N ASP A 328 11.29 15.03 2.28
CA ASP A 328 11.14 15.74 1.02
C ASP A 328 12.44 15.69 0.19
N GLN A 329 13.06 16.85 -0.07
CA GLN A 329 14.28 16.93 -0.86
C GLN A 329 15.55 16.45 -0.14
N THR A 330 15.48 16.22 1.16
CA THR A 330 16.62 15.81 1.97
C THR A 330 16.61 14.29 2.18
N VAL A 331 17.71 13.63 1.84
CA VAL A 331 17.90 12.20 2.04
C VAL A 331 19.10 11.97 2.93
N THR A 332 18.91 11.26 4.04
CA THR A 332 19.95 10.97 5.03
C THR A 332 19.99 9.48 5.35
N GLU A 333 21.19 8.91 5.46
CA GLU A 333 21.36 7.54 5.95
C GLU A 333 20.95 7.48 7.43
N VAL A 334 20.24 6.42 7.81
CA VAL A 334 19.77 6.20 9.17
C VAL A 334 20.10 4.78 9.63
N THR A 335 20.27 4.65 10.94
CA THR A 335 20.54 3.34 11.57
C THR A 335 19.22 2.56 11.77
N VAL A 336 19.35 1.24 11.92
CA VAL A 336 18.23 0.35 12.26
C VAL A 336 17.54 0.78 13.57
N ASN A 337 18.28 1.31 14.54
CA ASN A 337 17.68 1.80 15.78
C ASN A 337 16.83 3.05 15.56
N GLN A 338 17.23 3.93 14.66
CA GLN A 338 16.40 5.09 14.27
C GLN A 338 15.14 4.66 13.52
N VAL A 339 15.17 3.57 12.75
CA VAL A 339 13.96 2.97 12.15
C VAL A 339 13.03 2.45 13.24
N ARG A 340 13.54 1.66 14.19
CA ARG A 340 12.74 1.11 15.31
C ARG A 340 12.14 2.19 16.21
N SER A 341 12.83 3.32 16.38
CA SER A 341 12.33 4.43 17.22
C SER A 341 11.13 5.17 16.61
N GLN A 342 10.73 4.86 15.37
CA GLN A 342 9.54 5.47 14.75
C GLN A 342 8.22 4.86 15.23
N ASN A 343 8.20 4.11 16.30
CA ASN A 343 7.05 3.34 16.80
C ASN A 343 5.81 4.22 17.13
N THR A 344 5.97 5.50 17.48
CA THR A 344 4.87 6.46 17.69
C THR A 344 4.46 7.21 16.42
N ASN A 345 5.36 7.30 15.43
CA ASN A 345 5.17 8.08 14.21
C ASN A 345 4.81 7.22 13.00
N ALA A 346 5.17 5.91 13.00
CA ALA A 346 4.84 5.00 11.92
C ALA A 346 3.34 5.05 11.63
N TYR A 347 3.00 5.32 10.35
CA TYR A 347 1.63 5.44 9.87
C TYR A 347 1.30 4.36 8.85
N LEU A 348 2.19 4.16 7.85
CA LEU A 348 2.12 3.05 6.92
C LEU A 348 3.40 2.22 7.01
N LEU A 349 3.26 0.90 7.07
CA LEU A 349 4.35 -0.05 7.08
C LEU A 349 4.28 -0.94 5.83
N PHE A 350 5.35 -1.00 5.07
CA PHE A 350 5.45 -1.78 3.83
C PHE A 350 6.35 -3.00 4.05
N TYR A 351 5.77 -4.17 4.01
CA TYR A 351 6.43 -5.46 4.20
C TYR A 351 6.52 -6.23 2.90
N THR A 352 7.61 -6.95 2.69
CA THR A 352 7.81 -7.82 1.52
C THR A 352 8.14 -9.25 1.94
N SER A 353 7.56 -10.23 1.22
CA SER A 353 7.91 -11.65 1.32
C SER A 353 9.05 -12.06 0.38
N PHE A 354 9.49 -11.17 -0.50
CA PHE A 354 10.62 -11.44 -1.37
C PHE A 354 11.93 -11.43 -0.60
N SER A 355 12.81 -12.38 -0.89
CA SER A 355 14.18 -12.38 -0.39
C SER A 355 14.99 -11.24 -1.02
N SER A 356 15.90 -10.65 -0.26
CA SER A 356 16.65 -9.41 -0.59
C SER A 356 17.58 -9.48 -1.82
N ASN A 357 17.55 -10.54 -2.62
CA ASN A 357 18.56 -10.83 -3.65
C ASN A 357 18.12 -10.55 -5.08
N ILE A 358 17.20 -9.62 -5.34
CA ILE A 358 16.74 -9.33 -6.71
C ILE A 358 16.86 -7.83 -7.00
N MET A 359 18.08 -7.39 -7.36
CA MET A 359 18.35 -6.30 -8.32
C MET A 359 19.56 -6.65 -9.16
#